data_286b13b575d2c605508b7859fadc0d05
#
_entry.id   286b13b575d2c605508b7859fadc0d05
#
_cell.length_a   1.000
_cell.length_b   1.000
_cell.length_c   1.000
_cell.angle_alpha   90.00
_cell.angle_beta   90.00
_cell.angle_gamma   90.00
#
_symmetry.space_group_name_H-M   'P 1'
#
loop_
_entity.id
_entity.type
_entity.pdbx_description
1 polymer ?
#
loop_
_entity_poly.entity_id
_entity_poly.type
_entity_poly.pdbx_seq_one_letter_code
_entity_poly.pdbx_strand_id
1 'polypeptide(L)'
;KHPISPYIYGVAFADNATLTDLNAPLNRQGGNNASRYNWKINAANHDFDWYFESLDEGGATPGLMGDDIVATSHAAGAQPMLTIPMLDWVAKLGANRSKLASFSQAKYGAQTGADWQWMPDAGNGVLASTGQYVTGNDPNDANVPAGVAFQQTWVQHLVAKWGLAANGGLKFYILDNEHSIWHSTH
;
A
#
# COMPACT_ATOMS: atom_id res chain seq x y z
N LYS A 1 -5.55 -1.98 -39.13
CA LYS A 1 -4.82 -1.33 -38.01
C LYS A 1 -5.84 -1.07 -36.91
N HIS A 2 -5.57 -1.52 -35.69
CA HIS A 2 -6.39 -1.18 -34.52
C HIS A 2 -5.77 0.03 -33.82
N PRO A 3 -6.58 0.99 -33.34
CA PRO A 3 -6.07 2.09 -32.54
C PRO A 3 -5.48 1.54 -31.23
N ILE A 4 -4.32 2.04 -30.85
CA ILE A 4 -3.73 1.74 -29.55
C ILE A 4 -4.44 2.62 -28.50
N SER A 5 -4.83 2.03 -27.36
CA SER A 5 -5.42 2.78 -26.27
C SER A 5 -4.46 3.88 -25.78
N PRO A 6 -4.93 5.11 -25.51
CA PRO A 6 -4.09 6.13 -24.89
C PRO A 6 -3.61 5.72 -23.48
N TYR A 7 -4.30 4.76 -22.84
CA TYR A 7 -3.98 4.26 -21.51
C TYR A 7 -3.03 3.04 -21.49
N ILE A 8 -2.27 2.80 -22.55
CA ILE A 8 -1.26 1.73 -22.57
C ILE A 8 0.02 2.11 -21.82
N TYR A 9 0.26 3.40 -21.61
CA TYR A 9 1.43 3.93 -20.90
C TYR A 9 1.02 4.53 -19.57
N GLY A 10 1.92 4.45 -18.58
CA GLY A 10 1.71 5.04 -17.27
C GLY A 10 2.98 5.05 -16.44
N VAL A 11 2.92 5.73 -15.34
CA VAL A 11 3.96 5.83 -14.31
C VAL A 11 3.36 5.47 -12.95
N ALA A 12 4.20 5.27 -11.94
CA ALA A 12 3.76 5.01 -10.57
C ALA A 12 4.24 6.13 -9.64
N PHE A 13 3.36 6.60 -8.75
CA PHE A 13 3.64 7.61 -7.72
C PHE A 13 4.31 8.89 -8.25
N ALA A 14 4.01 9.27 -9.49
CA ALA A 14 4.59 10.47 -10.06
C ALA A 14 3.90 11.73 -9.53
N ASP A 15 4.69 12.78 -9.33
CA ASP A 15 4.21 14.11 -9.04
C ASP A 15 3.66 14.83 -10.29
N ASN A 16 3.06 15.99 -10.09
CA ASN A 16 2.46 16.77 -11.17
C ASN A 16 3.50 17.18 -12.24
N ALA A 17 4.71 17.56 -11.83
CA ALA A 17 5.77 17.98 -12.75
C ALA A 17 6.18 16.83 -13.67
N THR A 18 6.44 15.65 -13.09
CA THR A 18 6.80 14.43 -13.82
C THR A 18 5.67 13.98 -14.78
N LEU A 19 4.42 14.00 -14.31
CA LEU A 19 3.26 13.64 -15.15
C LEU A 19 3.13 14.58 -16.36
N THR A 20 3.33 15.87 -16.14
CA THR A 20 3.25 16.90 -17.19
C THR A 20 4.39 16.77 -18.19
N ASP A 21 5.63 16.61 -17.71
CA ASP A 21 6.83 16.49 -18.55
C ASP A 21 6.76 15.23 -19.45
N LEU A 22 6.35 14.11 -18.89
CA LEU A 22 6.20 12.85 -19.62
C LEU A 22 4.91 12.76 -20.44
N ASN A 23 3.97 13.68 -20.26
CA ASN A 23 2.60 13.56 -20.79
C ASN A 23 2.00 12.19 -20.51
N ALA A 24 2.21 11.68 -19.29
CA ALA A 24 1.81 10.33 -18.90
C ALA A 24 0.29 10.24 -18.69
N PRO A 25 -0.43 9.35 -19.40
CA PRO A 25 -1.89 9.27 -19.30
C PRO A 25 -2.40 8.56 -18.05
N LEU A 26 -1.54 7.78 -17.35
CA LEU A 26 -1.89 7.03 -16.15
C LEU A 26 -0.87 7.27 -15.04
N ASN A 27 -1.36 7.38 -13.80
CA ASN A 27 -0.55 7.41 -12.58
C ASN A 27 -1.06 6.35 -11.60
N ARG A 28 -0.21 5.41 -11.23
CA ARG A 28 -0.55 4.25 -10.41
C ARG A 28 -0.10 4.43 -8.96
N GLN A 29 -1.01 4.16 -8.02
CA GLN A 29 -0.69 3.80 -6.64
C GLN A 29 -0.76 2.27 -6.54
N GLY A 30 0.35 1.62 -6.26
CA GLY A 30 0.45 0.16 -6.21
C GLY A 30 1.79 -0.29 -5.62
N GLY A 31 2.15 -1.56 -5.80
CA GLY A 31 3.29 -2.18 -5.13
C GLY A 31 2.89 -2.82 -3.80
N ASN A 32 3.84 -3.47 -3.11
CA ASN A 32 3.56 -4.23 -1.88
C ASN A 32 2.91 -3.35 -0.79
N ASN A 33 3.38 -2.12 -0.59
CA ASN A 33 2.83 -1.19 0.38
C ASN A 33 1.35 -0.82 0.15
N ALA A 34 0.82 -1.02 -1.05
CA ALA A 34 -0.59 -0.78 -1.33
C ALA A 34 -1.48 -1.94 -0.90
N SER A 35 -0.95 -3.18 -0.84
CA SER A 35 -1.71 -4.40 -0.49
C SER A 35 -2.22 -4.40 0.95
N ARG A 36 -1.60 -3.62 1.85
CA ARG A 36 -2.02 -3.46 3.24
C ARG A 36 -2.27 -2.00 3.64
N TYR A 37 -2.68 -1.18 2.68
CA TYR A 37 -3.02 0.21 2.96
C TYR A 37 -4.29 0.32 3.82
N ASN A 38 -4.15 0.90 5.00
CA ASN A 38 -5.24 1.26 5.88
C ASN A 38 -5.65 2.71 5.64
N TRP A 39 -6.60 2.91 4.77
CA TRP A 39 -7.08 4.23 4.39
C TRP A 39 -7.66 5.05 5.56
N LYS A 40 -8.25 4.38 6.58
CA LYS A 40 -8.87 5.07 7.73
C LYS A 40 -7.88 5.80 8.60
N ILE A 41 -6.66 5.30 8.69
CA ILE A 41 -5.58 5.89 9.49
C ILE A 41 -4.40 6.37 8.64
N ASN A 42 -4.52 6.28 7.32
CA ASN A 42 -3.46 6.62 6.37
C ASN A 42 -2.12 5.98 6.76
N ALA A 43 -2.07 4.66 6.76
CA ALA A 43 -0.90 3.86 7.10
C ALA A 43 -0.79 2.65 6.16
N ALA A 44 0.41 2.17 5.89
CA ALA A 44 0.64 0.98 5.09
C ALA A 44 1.66 0.06 5.75
N ASN A 45 1.51 -1.25 5.59
CA ASN A 45 2.60 -2.17 5.87
C ASN A 45 3.44 -2.29 4.59
N HIS A 46 4.75 -2.12 4.72
CA HIS A 46 5.65 -2.13 3.57
C HIS A 46 6.11 -3.55 3.20
N ASP A 47 5.56 -4.57 3.84
CA ASP A 47 5.74 -5.98 3.51
C ASP A 47 7.23 -6.33 3.30
N PHE A 48 7.57 -7.16 2.35
CA PHE A 48 8.96 -7.53 2.07
C PHE A 48 9.84 -6.35 1.62
N ASP A 49 9.25 -5.27 1.08
CA ASP A 49 10.01 -4.11 0.60
C ASP A 49 10.71 -3.36 1.73
N TRP A 50 10.14 -3.39 2.96
CA TRP A 50 10.79 -2.79 4.12
C TRP A 50 10.45 -3.51 5.43
N TYR A 51 11.10 -4.62 5.68
CA TYR A 51 11.09 -5.38 6.95
C TYR A 51 9.70 -5.63 7.54
N PHE A 52 8.66 -5.69 6.71
CA PHE A 52 7.25 -5.90 7.12
C PHE A 52 6.79 -4.92 8.20
N GLU A 53 7.27 -3.69 8.13
CA GLU A 53 6.87 -2.62 9.03
C GLU A 53 5.57 -1.95 8.59
N SER A 54 4.70 -1.68 9.56
CA SER A 54 3.55 -0.78 9.39
C SER A 54 3.97 0.64 9.72
N LEU A 55 3.85 1.52 8.73
CA LEU A 55 4.34 2.90 8.75
C LEU A 55 3.20 3.91 8.60
N ASP A 56 3.40 5.10 9.16
CA ASP A 56 2.58 6.28 8.91
C ASP A 56 2.88 6.84 7.51
N GLU A 57 1.84 7.02 6.69
CA GLU A 57 1.95 7.55 5.33
C GLU A 57 1.69 9.07 5.28
N GLY A 58 2.29 9.81 6.21
CA GLY A 58 2.30 11.28 6.18
C GLY A 58 1.11 11.96 6.85
N GLY A 59 0.52 11.34 7.87
CA GLY A 59 -0.50 11.98 8.70
C GLY A 59 -1.80 11.19 8.86
N ALA A 60 -2.66 11.66 9.77
CA ALA A 60 -3.83 10.92 10.25
C ALA A 60 -5.10 11.10 9.40
N THR A 61 -5.06 11.91 8.35
CA THR A 61 -6.25 12.16 7.52
C THR A 61 -6.64 10.89 6.76
N PRO A 62 -7.87 10.38 6.92
CA PRO A 62 -8.31 9.20 6.20
C PRO A 62 -8.19 9.38 4.69
N GLY A 63 -7.57 8.39 4.03
CA GLY A 63 -7.42 8.34 2.58
C GLY A 63 -6.37 9.27 1.98
N LEU A 64 -5.57 9.99 2.79
CA LEU A 64 -4.69 11.06 2.32
C LEU A 64 -3.79 10.61 1.15
N MET A 65 -3.06 9.49 1.30
CA MET A 65 -2.16 9.00 0.24
C MET A 65 -2.90 8.73 -1.08
N GLY A 66 -4.05 8.07 -1.02
CA GLY A 66 -4.84 7.80 -2.23
C GLY A 66 -5.45 9.07 -2.82
N ASP A 67 -5.95 9.95 -1.98
CA ASP A 67 -6.53 11.24 -2.39
C ASP A 67 -5.50 12.15 -3.06
N ASP A 68 -4.26 12.17 -2.56
CA ASP A 68 -3.17 12.95 -3.14
C ASP A 68 -2.78 12.44 -4.53
N ILE A 69 -2.76 11.13 -4.74
CA ILE A 69 -2.56 10.54 -6.08
C ILE A 69 -3.67 10.96 -7.04
N VAL A 70 -4.93 10.95 -6.59
CA VAL A 70 -6.06 11.37 -7.44
C VAL A 70 -5.95 12.86 -7.77
N ALA A 71 -5.72 13.71 -6.77
CA ALA A 71 -5.57 15.15 -6.97
C ALA A 71 -4.43 15.48 -7.92
N THR A 72 -3.24 14.92 -7.69
CA THR A 72 -2.04 15.12 -8.50
C THR A 72 -2.25 14.67 -9.95
N SER A 73 -2.86 13.49 -10.13
CA SER A 73 -3.13 12.96 -11.47
C SER A 73 -4.11 13.86 -12.25
N HIS A 74 -5.23 14.22 -11.62
CA HIS A 74 -6.22 15.10 -12.25
C HIS A 74 -5.65 16.46 -12.61
N ALA A 75 -4.82 17.06 -11.74
CA ALA A 75 -4.18 18.35 -11.99
C ALA A 75 -3.24 18.31 -13.22
N ALA A 76 -2.64 17.16 -13.51
CA ALA A 76 -1.79 16.94 -14.69
C ALA A 76 -2.55 16.41 -15.92
N GLY A 77 -3.87 16.22 -15.84
CA GLY A 77 -4.68 15.62 -16.92
C GLY A 77 -4.52 14.09 -17.07
N ALA A 78 -3.81 13.43 -16.15
CA ALA A 78 -3.66 11.99 -16.11
C ALA A 78 -4.84 11.31 -15.39
N GLN A 79 -5.04 10.02 -15.65
CA GLN A 79 -6.00 9.19 -14.91
C GLN A 79 -5.30 8.47 -13.76
N PRO A 80 -5.79 8.60 -12.52
CA PRO A 80 -5.30 7.83 -11.40
C PRO A 80 -5.74 6.36 -11.48
N MET A 81 -4.87 5.46 -10.99
CA MET A 81 -5.16 4.05 -10.78
C MET A 81 -4.86 3.72 -9.33
N LEU A 82 -5.85 3.33 -8.55
CA LEU A 82 -5.68 3.00 -7.14
C LEU A 82 -5.86 1.51 -6.86
N THR A 83 -5.00 0.98 -5.99
CA THR A 83 -5.09 -0.40 -5.49
C THR A 83 -6.15 -0.51 -4.40
N ILE A 84 -6.98 -1.53 -4.51
CA ILE A 84 -7.90 -1.98 -3.47
C ILE A 84 -7.29 -3.23 -2.83
N PRO A 85 -6.87 -3.19 -1.56
CA PRO A 85 -6.30 -4.33 -0.85
C PRO A 85 -7.22 -5.55 -0.82
N MET A 86 -6.68 -6.76 -0.98
CA MET A 86 -7.45 -8.00 -0.98
C MET A 86 -6.93 -9.06 0.00
N LEU A 87 -5.92 -8.72 0.80
CA LEU A 87 -5.29 -9.64 1.76
C LEU A 87 -6.09 -9.87 3.05
N ASP A 88 -7.27 -9.26 3.21
CA ASP A 88 -8.08 -9.27 4.43
C ASP A 88 -7.40 -8.66 5.67
N TRP A 89 -6.23 -8.07 5.51
CA TRP A 89 -5.46 -7.39 6.56
C TRP A 89 -4.91 -6.07 6.04
N VAL A 90 -4.95 -5.03 6.91
CA VAL A 90 -4.34 -3.72 6.63
C VAL A 90 -3.50 -3.26 7.80
N ALA A 91 -2.59 -2.34 7.56
CA ALA A 91 -1.66 -1.82 8.57
C ALA A 91 -2.35 -1.28 9.82
N LYS A 92 -1.69 -1.50 10.96
CA LYS A 92 -1.99 -0.91 12.25
C LYS A 92 -0.78 -0.08 12.72
N LEU A 93 -1.03 0.98 13.46
CA LEU A 93 0.02 1.75 14.11
C LEU A 93 -0.07 1.60 15.64
N GLY A 94 1.06 1.76 16.28
CA GLY A 94 1.17 1.81 17.73
C GLY A 94 0.71 3.16 18.30
N ALA A 95 0.97 3.36 19.60
CA ALA A 95 0.67 4.62 20.29
C ALA A 95 1.39 5.80 19.61
N ASN A 96 0.71 6.94 19.53
CA ASN A 96 1.22 8.15 18.86
C ASN A 96 1.67 7.88 17.41
N ARG A 97 0.98 6.98 16.72
CA ARG A 97 1.27 6.57 15.33
C ARG A 97 2.66 5.95 15.15
N SER A 98 3.21 5.34 16.21
CA SER A 98 4.51 4.67 16.10
C SER A 98 4.43 3.45 15.18
N LYS A 99 5.57 3.13 14.54
CA LYS A 99 5.75 1.95 13.71
C LYS A 99 5.48 0.66 14.48
N LEU A 100 5.06 -0.38 13.77
CA LEU A 100 4.95 -1.74 14.29
C LEU A 100 5.57 -2.72 13.28
N ALA A 101 6.21 -3.79 13.78
CA ALA A 101 6.82 -4.83 12.97
C ALA A 101 5.99 -6.12 12.99
N SER A 102 5.76 -6.71 11.83
CA SER A 102 5.11 -8.03 11.74
C SER A 102 6.02 -9.16 12.25
N PHE A 103 7.34 -8.98 12.16
CA PHE A 103 8.35 -9.97 12.56
C PHE A 103 9.34 -9.40 13.58
N SER A 104 8.82 -9.03 14.78
CA SER A 104 9.66 -8.58 15.90
C SER A 104 10.70 -9.63 16.27
N GLN A 105 11.99 -9.26 16.29
CA GLN A 105 13.08 -10.14 16.72
C GLN A 105 12.96 -10.51 18.20
N ALA A 106 12.48 -9.60 19.04
CA ALA A 106 12.24 -9.87 20.46
C ALA A 106 11.18 -10.94 20.66
N LYS A 107 10.17 -11.00 19.78
CA LYS A 107 9.04 -11.96 19.86
C LYS A 107 9.36 -13.28 19.16
N TYR A 108 9.96 -13.24 17.98
CA TYR A 108 10.12 -14.41 17.10
C TYR A 108 11.55 -14.94 17.03
N GLY A 109 12.51 -14.27 17.65
CA GLY A 109 13.94 -14.61 17.64
C GLY A 109 14.73 -13.84 16.58
N ALA A 110 16.06 -13.97 16.67
CA ALA A 110 16.99 -13.30 15.76
C ALA A 110 16.75 -13.74 14.30
N GLN A 111 16.82 -12.77 13.39
CA GLN A 111 16.53 -12.96 11.98
C GLN A 111 17.76 -12.62 11.12
N THR A 112 17.79 -13.09 9.88
CA THR A 112 18.93 -12.91 8.96
C THR A 112 19.10 -11.47 8.47
N GLY A 113 18.05 -10.65 8.59
CA GLY A 113 18.06 -9.22 8.29
C GLY A 113 17.11 -8.46 9.21
N ALA A 114 17.43 -7.20 9.48
CA ALA A 114 16.63 -6.31 10.32
C ALA A 114 16.83 -4.85 9.88
N ASP A 115 15.84 -4.00 10.18
CA ASP A 115 15.99 -2.54 10.04
C ASP A 115 16.87 -1.99 11.16
N TRP A 116 18.17 -2.18 11.02
CA TRP A 116 19.16 -1.78 12.03
C TRP A 116 19.18 -0.26 12.31
N GLN A 117 18.66 0.55 11.42
CA GLN A 117 18.77 2.01 11.48
C GLN A 117 17.57 2.67 12.18
N TRP A 118 16.36 2.26 11.88
CA TRP A 118 15.15 2.97 12.35
C TRP A 118 14.23 2.13 13.23
N MET A 119 14.33 0.80 13.15
CA MET A 119 13.55 -0.12 13.98
C MET A 119 14.28 -1.46 14.16
N PRO A 120 15.36 -1.53 14.98
CA PRO A 120 16.22 -2.71 15.11
C PRO A 120 15.50 -4.02 15.49
N ASP A 121 14.29 -3.93 16.06
CA ASP A 121 13.45 -5.09 16.36
C ASP A 121 12.69 -5.64 15.14
N ALA A 122 12.56 -4.87 14.07
CA ALA A 122 11.89 -5.31 12.85
C ALA A 122 12.82 -6.22 12.02
N GLY A 123 12.43 -7.47 11.91
CA GLY A 123 13.15 -8.48 11.14
C GLY A 123 12.55 -8.70 9.76
N ASN A 124 13.27 -9.47 8.93
CA ASN A 124 12.88 -9.82 7.57
C ASN A 124 12.04 -11.12 7.47
N GLY A 125 11.58 -11.68 8.59
CA GLY A 125 10.78 -12.90 8.61
C GLY A 125 11.57 -14.20 8.41
N VAL A 126 12.93 -14.18 8.38
CA VAL A 126 13.78 -15.36 8.20
C VAL A 126 14.66 -15.58 9.41
N LEU A 127 14.44 -16.68 10.14
CA LEU A 127 15.19 -17.02 11.36
C LEU A 127 16.70 -17.20 11.08
N ALA A 128 17.55 -16.52 11.82
CA ALA A 128 19.00 -16.65 11.72
C ALA A 128 19.51 -18.06 12.12
N SER A 129 18.79 -18.73 13.02
CA SER A 129 19.14 -20.08 13.52
C SER A 129 18.94 -21.19 12.51
N THR A 130 17.99 -21.05 11.59
CA THR A 130 17.58 -22.14 10.68
C THR A 130 17.60 -21.74 9.21
N GLY A 131 17.60 -20.43 8.89
CA GLY A 131 17.42 -19.91 7.53
C GLY A 131 15.99 -20.13 6.99
N GLN A 132 15.03 -20.53 7.83
CA GLN A 132 13.65 -20.76 7.44
C GLN A 132 12.78 -19.55 7.79
N TYR A 133 11.65 -19.39 7.09
CA TYR A 133 10.67 -18.37 7.42
C TYR A 133 10.09 -18.58 8.83
N VAL A 134 9.83 -17.49 9.51
CA VAL A 134 9.00 -17.48 10.72
C VAL A 134 7.62 -18.00 10.34
N THR A 135 7.11 -18.97 11.10
CA THR A 135 5.77 -19.55 10.92
C THR A 135 4.94 -19.33 12.18
N GLY A 136 3.63 -19.16 12.00
CA GLY A 136 2.70 -18.95 13.12
C GLY A 136 2.84 -17.56 13.77
N ASN A 137 3.38 -16.58 13.06
CA ASN A 137 3.37 -15.18 13.49
C ASN A 137 1.92 -14.68 13.62
N ASP A 138 1.70 -13.79 14.59
CA ASP A 138 0.40 -13.17 14.81
C ASP A 138 0.23 -11.95 13.87
N PRO A 139 -0.70 -11.99 12.91
CA PRO A 139 -0.91 -10.85 12.02
C PRO A 139 -1.33 -9.58 12.77
N ASN A 140 -1.92 -9.72 13.98
CA ASN A 140 -2.28 -8.58 14.83
C ASN A 140 -1.07 -7.81 15.39
N ASP A 141 0.15 -8.28 15.24
CA ASP A 141 1.34 -7.52 15.69
C ASP A 141 1.45 -6.18 14.98
N ALA A 142 1.24 -6.14 13.67
CA ALA A 142 1.36 -4.93 12.87
C ALA A 142 0.15 -4.65 11.95
N ASN A 143 -0.90 -5.48 11.99
CA ASN A 143 -2.07 -5.33 11.12
C ASN A 143 -3.38 -5.45 11.90
N VAL A 144 -4.49 -5.13 11.23
CA VAL A 144 -5.87 -5.37 11.68
C VAL A 144 -6.68 -6.03 10.56
N PRO A 145 -7.71 -6.83 10.89
CA PRO A 145 -8.60 -7.41 9.89
C PRO A 145 -9.32 -6.33 9.06
N ALA A 146 -9.39 -6.54 7.74
CA ALA A 146 -9.95 -5.58 6.79
C ALA A 146 -10.55 -6.27 5.55
N GLY A 147 -11.52 -7.13 5.77
CA GLY A 147 -12.21 -7.83 4.68
C GLY A 147 -13.05 -6.92 3.78
N VAL A 148 -13.87 -7.53 2.94
CA VAL A 148 -14.66 -6.87 1.88
C VAL A 148 -15.42 -5.63 2.34
N ALA A 149 -16.07 -5.68 3.52
CA ALA A 149 -16.82 -4.54 4.04
C ALA A 149 -15.92 -3.32 4.33
N PHE A 150 -14.68 -3.54 4.78
CA PHE A 150 -13.71 -2.47 4.97
C PHE A 150 -13.33 -1.82 3.64
N GLN A 151 -13.02 -2.63 2.63
CA GLN A 151 -12.62 -2.14 1.31
C GLN A 151 -13.79 -1.44 0.59
N GLN A 152 -15.02 -1.91 0.80
CA GLN A 152 -16.21 -1.20 0.31
C GLN A 152 -16.29 0.23 0.86
N THR A 153 -15.95 0.45 2.14
CA THR A 153 -15.92 1.80 2.71
C THR A 153 -14.80 2.67 2.12
N TRP A 154 -13.67 2.06 1.69
CA TRP A 154 -12.63 2.76 0.96
C TRP A 154 -13.12 3.26 -0.40
N VAL A 155 -13.74 2.38 -1.18
CA VAL A 155 -14.33 2.77 -2.48
C VAL A 155 -15.41 3.83 -2.30
N GLN A 156 -16.26 3.71 -1.26
CA GLN A 156 -17.26 4.72 -0.94
C GLN A 156 -16.64 6.10 -0.63
N HIS A 157 -15.52 6.15 0.11
CA HIS A 157 -14.78 7.39 0.35
C HIS A 157 -14.32 8.02 -0.96
N LEU A 158 -13.71 7.23 -1.85
CA LEU A 158 -13.23 7.71 -3.15
C LEU A 158 -14.36 8.25 -4.02
N VAL A 159 -15.49 7.53 -4.07
CA VAL A 159 -16.67 7.98 -4.83
C VAL A 159 -17.29 9.24 -4.21
N ALA A 160 -17.39 9.32 -2.89
CA ALA A 160 -17.95 10.48 -2.20
C ALA A 160 -17.09 11.74 -2.41
N LYS A 161 -15.79 11.61 -2.44
CA LYS A 161 -14.85 12.74 -2.60
C LYS A 161 -14.64 13.16 -4.06
N TRP A 162 -14.50 12.19 -4.95
CA TRP A 162 -14.07 12.41 -6.34
C TRP A 162 -15.20 12.25 -7.37
N GLY A 163 -16.34 11.71 -6.96
CA GLY A 163 -17.46 11.43 -7.84
C GLY A 163 -17.41 10.06 -8.50
N LEU A 164 -18.45 9.75 -9.25
CA LEU A 164 -18.55 8.51 -10.03
C LEU A 164 -17.59 8.56 -11.23
N ALA A 165 -17.07 7.41 -11.64
CA ALA A 165 -16.21 7.26 -12.82
C ALA A 165 -16.83 7.89 -14.09
N ALA A 166 -18.15 7.77 -14.28
CA ALA A 166 -18.87 8.36 -15.41
C ALA A 166 -18.88 9.90 -15.37
N ASN A 167 -18.67 10.51 -14.22
CA ASN A 167 -18.72 11.96 -14.00
C ASN A 167 -17.33 12.57 -13.71
N GLY A 168 -16.28 11.90 -14.14
CA GLY A 168 -14.89 12.40 -13.98
C GLY A 168 -14.17 11.92 -12.72
N GLY A 169 -14.78 11.07 -11.91
CA GLY A 169 -14.14 10.42 -10.77
C GLY A 169 -13.14 9.33 -11.17
N LEU A 170 -12.71 8.56 -10.18
CA LEU A 170 -11.72 7.48 -10.39
C LEU A 170 -12.26 6.40 -11.34
N LYS A 171 -11.56 6.16 -12.43
CA LYS A 171 -11.94 5.20 -13.49
C LYS A 171 -11.29 3.84 -13.35
N PHE A 172 -10.09 3.78 -12.74
CA PHE A 172 -9.28 2.57 -12.69
C PHE A 172 -9.02 2.16 -11.24
N TYR A 173 -9.50 0.98 -10.91
CA TYR A 173 -9.25 0.28 -9.66
C TYR A 173 -8.43 -0.98 -9.97
N ILE A 174 -7.37 -1.22 -9.20
CA ILE A 174 -6.55 -2.41 -9.28
C ILE A 174 -6.93 -3.31 -8.12
N LEU A 175 -7.30 -4.54 -8.38
CA LEU A 175 -7.57 -5.52 -7.33
C LEU A 175 -6.24 -6.13 -6.89
N ASP A 176 -5.59 -5.41 -5.96
CA ASP A 176 -4.32 -5.73 -5.34
C ASP A 176 -3.11 -5.82 -6.29
N ASN A 177 -1.97 -6.30 -5.80
CA ASN A 177 -0.68 -6.34 -6.49
C ASN A 177 -0.09 -7.75 -6.41
N GLU A 178 0.43 -8.27 -7.52
CA GLU A 178 1.30 -9.45 -7.62
C GLU A 178 0.86 -10.69 -6.82
N HIS A 179 -0.40 -11.09 -6.90
CA HIS A 179 -0.99 -12.21 -6.15
C HIS A 179 -0.18 -13.51 -6.20
N SER A 180 0.52 -13.76 -7.30
CA SER A 180 1.29 -14.99 -7.50
C SER A 180 2.50 -15.13 -6.57
N ILE A 181 2.98 -14.03 -5.99
CA ILE A 181 4.15 -14.01 -5.11
C ILE A 181 3.84 -13.64 -3.66
N TRP A 182 2.58 -13.52 -3.29
CA TRP A 182 2.18 -13.16 -1.91
C TRP A 182 2.77 -14.09 -0.84
N HIS A 183 2.96 -15.37 -1.15
CA HIS A 183 3.56 -16.34 -0.24
C HIS A 183 4.99 -15.98 0.21
N SER A 184 5.64 -15.04 -0.45
CA SER A 184 7.00 -14.58 -0.12
C SER A 184 7.10 -13.09 0.15
N THR A 185 6.06 -12.31 -0.16
CA THR A 185 6.08 -10.84 -0.06
C THR A 185 5.18 -10.28 1.03
N HIS A 186 4.21 -11.10 1.52
CA HIS A 186 3.17 -10.65 2.47
C HIS A 186 3.01 -11.58 3.66
#